data_5234a1ea21a9a9ade6989f75d3a0a5ac
#
_entry.id   5234a1ea21a9a9ade6989f75d3a0a5ac
#
_cell.length_a   1.000
_cell.length_b   1.000
_cell.length_c   1.000
_cell.angle_alpha   90.00
_cell.angle_beta   90.00
_cell.angle_gamma   90.00
#
_symmetry.space_group_name_H-M   'P 1'
#
loop_
_entity.id
_entity.type
_entity.pdbx_description
1 polymer ?
#
loop_
_entity_poly.entity_id
_entity_poly.type
_entity_poly.pdbx_seq_one_letter_code
_entity_poly.pdbx_strand_id
1 'polypeptide(L)'
;TGYSVPVNAKTIRGFQGNPFVKTEDQTLKRETYEMQMMIDPGDPEKKRELYHMFHGTYEFTSDVYANIPEGHLGMLIVNDEFLAAGCSVSTQILEPGYKGLIVGQLNVSGGEVFVQPGMDIAELVVFKVGK
;
A
#
# COMPACT_ATOMS: atom_id res chain seq x y z
N THR A 1 -8.69 -21.78 -10.74
CA THR A 1 -7.31 -21.40 -10.84
C THR A 1 -7.11 -19.91 -10.61
N GLY A 2 -5.96 -19.56 -10.10
CA GLY A 2 -5.63 -18.19 -9.80
C GLY A 2 -4.18 -17.89 -10.13
N TYR A 3 -3.83 -16.67 -9.94
CA TYR A 3 -2.46 -16.20 -10.14
C TYR A 3 -2.17 -15.09 -9.15
N SER A 4 -0.90 -14.77 -8.97
CA SER A 4 -0.50 -13.66 -8.13
C SER A 4 0.48 -12.74 -8.87
N VAL A 5 0.47 -11.48 -8.49
CA VAL A 5 1.30 -10.45 -9.10
C VAL A 5 1.95 -9.65 -7.98
N PRO A 6 3.27 -9.43 -8.03
CA PRO A 6 3.91 -8.56 -7.05
C PRO A 6 3.38 -7.14 -7.12
N VAL A 7 3.20 -6.53 -5.97
CA VAL A 7 2.72 -5.15 -5.84
C VAL A 7 3.77 -4.32 -5.14
N ASN A 8 4.23 -3.28 -5.81
CA ASN A 8 5.24 -2.38 -5.27
C ASN A 8 4.62 -1.14 -4.65
N ALA A 9 5.37 -0.46 -3.81
CA ALA A 9 5.02 0.85 -3.29
C ALA A 9 5.84 1.89 -4.06
N LYS A 10 5.28 2.41 -5.13
CA LYS A 10 5.95 3.45 -5.92
C LYS A 10 6.05 4.74 -5.14
N THR A 11 4.93 5.16 -4.54
CA THR A 11 4.89 6.34 -3.70
C THR A 11 4.18 6.03 -2.39
N ILE A 12 4.61 6.71 -1.34
CA ILE A 12 4.00 6.59 -0.02
C ILE A 12 3.66 8.00 0.46
N ARG A 13 2.42 8.17 0.93
CA ARG A 13 1.92 9.45 1.42
C ARG A 13 1.46 9.30 2.86
N GLY A 14 1.69 10.33 3.64
CA GLY A 14 1.18 10.39 5.00
C GLY A 14 -0.25 10.92 5.04
N PHE A 15 -0.96 10.62 6.11
CA PHE A 15 -2.27 11.19 6.36
C PHE A 15 -2.13 12.39 7.30
N GLN A 16 -2.94 13.42 7.06
CA GLN A 16 -2.92 14.62 7.91
C GLN A 16 -4.34 15.05 8.27
N GLY A 17 -4.43 15.82 9.32
CA GLY A 17 -5.68 16.37 9.79
C GLY A 17 -6.55 15.37 10.53
N ASN A 18 -7.61 15.86 11.10
CA ASN A 18 -8.60 15.06 11.79
C ASN A 18 -9.89 15.08 10.98
N PRO A 19 -10.30 13.96 10.40
CA PRO A 19 -11.58 13.95 9.70
C PRO A 19 -12.72 14.12 10.70
N PHE A 20 -13.63 15.00 10.37
CA PHE A 20 -14.86 15.09 11.12
C PHE A 20 -15.86 14.09 10.57
N VAL A 21 -16.45 13.32 11.47
CA VAL A 21 -17.59 12.49 11.11
C VAL A 21 -18.81 13.39 11.09
N LYS A 22 -19.22 13.81 9.90
CA LYS A 22 -20.45 14.58 9.75
C LYS A 22 -21.55 13.69 9.23
N THR A 23 -22.73 13.90 9.75
CA THR A 23 -23.93 13.28 9.21
C THR A 23 -24.34 14.04 7.96
N GLU A 24 -24.99 13.36 7.04
CA GLU A 24 -25.52 13.90 5.78
C GLU A 24 -24.49 14.25 4.72
N ASP A 25 -24.64 13.62 3.60
CA ASP A 25 -24.02 13.93 2.29
C ASP A 25 -22.55 14.32 2.28
N GLN A 26 -21.80 13.97 3.31
CA GLN A 26 -20.38 14.31 3.35
C GLN A 26 -19.52 13.08 3.18
N THR A 27 -18.74 13.10 2.14
CA THR A 27 -17.72 12.11 1.93
C THR A 27 -16.55 12.42 2.86
N LEU A 28 -16.29 11.52 3.80
CA LEU A 28 -15.11 11.64 4.64
C LEU A 28 -13.91 11.20 3.86
N LYS A 29 -13.12 12.16 3.48
CA LYS A 29 -11.85 11.88 2.83
C LYS A 29 -10.74 12.53 3.64
N ARG A 30 -9.82 11.72 4.10
CA ARG A 30 -8.67 12.22 4.81
C ARG A 30 -7.66 12.78 3.83
N GLU A 31 -7.14 13.95 4.13
CA GLU A 31 -6.11 14.53 3.29
C GLU A 31 -4.79 13.79 3.47
N THR A 32 -4.02 13.75 2.40
CA THR A 32 -2.69 13.15 2.40
C THR A 32 -1.65 14.20 2.02
N TYR A 33 -0.42 13.95 2.39
CA TYR A 33 0.71 14.80 2.04
C TYR A 33 1.85 13.96 1.50
N GLU A 34 2.64 14.54 0.61
CA GLU A 34 3.83 13.87 0.12
C GLU A 34 4.87 13.78 1.22
N MET A 35 5.34 12.55 1.44
CA MET A 35 6.39 12.35 2.41
C MET A 35 7.73 12.72 1.79
N GLN A 36 8.58 13.37 2.58
CA GLN A 36 9.94 13.62 2.19
C GLN A 36 10.75 12.35 2.37
N MET A 37 11.62 12.08 1.41
CA MET A 37 12.55 10.98 1.51
C MET A 37 13.83 11.46 2.16
N MET A 38 14.54 10.54 2.77
CA MET A 38 15.86 10.83 3.35
C MET A 38 16.91 9.92 2.74
N ILE A 39 18.15 10.35 2.83
CA ILE A 39 19.28 9.54 2.39
C ILE A 39 19.41 8.34 3.33
N ASP A 40 19.66 7.17 2.74
CA ASP A 40 19.86 5.93 3.49
C ASP A 40 20.94 6.12 4.56
N PRO A 41 20.58 6.07 5.85
CA PRO A 41 21.59 6.26 6.91
C PRO A 41 22.60 5.11 7.00
N GLY A 42 22.28 3.94 6.45
CA GLY A 42 23.20 2.81 6.43
C GLY A 42 24.26 2.89 5.34
N ASP A 43 24.04 3.73 4.34
CA ASP A 43 24.98 3.87 3.23
C ASP A 43 24.86 5.27 2.61
N PRO A 44 25.32 6.31 3.32
CA PRO A 44 25.16 7.68 2.85
C PRO A 44 25.90 7.99 1.56
N GLU A 45 26.93 7.22 1.22
CA GLU A 45 27.72 7.48 0.01
C GLU A 45 26.97 7.17 -1.27
N LYS A 46 26.08 6.19 -1.24
CA LYS A 46 25.26 5.82 -2.41
C LYS A 46 24.12 6.79 -2.65
N LYS A 47 23.82 7.65 -1.69
CA LYS A 47 22.76 8.66 -1.79
C LYS A 47 21.40 8.11 -2.21
N ARG A 48 21.09 6.87 -1.79
CA ARG A 48 19.78 6.33 -2.01
C ARG A 48 18.77 7.03 -1.11
N GLU A 49 17.64 7.38 -1.68
CA GLU A 49 16.56 8.00 -0.94
C GLU A 49 15.56 6.94 -0.47
N LEU A 50 15.16 7.04 0.80
CA LEU A 50 14.23 6.13 1.43
C LEU A 50 13.09 6.91 2.05
N TYR A 51 11.90 6.32 2.03
CA TYR A 51 10.82 6.79 2.89
C TYR A 51 11.10 6.34 4.32
N HIS A 52 11.06 7.28 5.23
CA HIS A 52 11.22 7.00 6.65
C HIS A 52 9.84 7.07 7.32
N MET A 53 9.35 5.94 7.79
CA MET A 53 8.02 5.83 8.37
C MET A 53 8.09 5.48 9.84
N PHE A 54 7.31 6.18 10.62
CA PHE A 54 7.13 5.92 12.04
C PHE A 54 5.83 5.14 12.23
N HIS A 55 5.59 4.72 13.47
CA HIS A 55 4.34 4.07 13.83
C HIS A 55 3.13 4.85 13.31
N GLY A 56 2.26 4.20 12.59
CA GLY A 56 1.09 4.85 12.02
C GLY A 56 0.62 4.20 10.71
N THR A 57 -0.31 4.88 10.06
CA THR A 57 -0.91 4.43 8.82
C THR A 57 -0.56 5.40 7.69
N TYR A 58 -0.24 4.83 6.54
CA TYR A 58 0.16 5.57 5.35
C TYR A 58 -0.62 5.06 4.15
N GLU A 59 -0.59 5.83 3.07
CA GLU A 59 -1.18 5.42 1.80
C GLU A 59 -0.06 5.12 0.81
N PHE A 60 -0.15 3.98 0.13
CA PHE A 60 0.80 3.68 -0.94
C PHE A 60 0.09 3.61 -2.28
N THR A 61 0.82 3.95 -3.34
CA THR A 61 0.37 3.79 -4.72
C THR A 61 1.38 2.90 -5.42
N SER A 62 0.88 1.90 -6.13
CA SER A 62 1.71 0.97 -6.89
C SER A 62 1.79 1.38 -8.36
N ASP A 63 2.78 0.85 -9.07
CA ASP A 63 2.85 0.90 -10.54
C ASP A 63 1.94 -0.14 -11.19
N VAL A 64 1.47 -1.10 -10.41
CA VAL A 64 0.73 -2.23 -10.95
C VAL A 64 -0.69 -1.81 -11.29
N TYR A 65 -1.07 -2.02 -12.54
CA TYR A 65 -2.43 -1.81 -13.01
C TYR A 65 -3.19 -3.12 -12.86
N ALA A 66 -4.19 -3.12 -12.02
CA ALA A 66 -5.02 -4.31 -11.80
C ALA A 66 -6.15 -4.36 -12.81
N ASN A 67 -6.41 -5.55 -13.31
CA ASN A 67 -7.56 -5.83 -14.18
C ASN A 67 -8.14 -7.16 -13.72
N ILE A 68 -9.19 -7.10 -12.92
CA ILE A 68 -9.79 -8.28 -12.33
C ILE A 68 -10.84 -8.82 -13.29
N PRO A 69 -10.64 -10.03 -13.84
CA PRO A 69 -11.61 -10.60 -14.80
C PRO A 69 -12.95 -10.91 -14.14
N GLU A 70 -13.97 -11.02 -14.96
CA GLU A 70 -15.25 -11.51 -14.48
C GLU A 70 -15.09 -12.89 -13.87
N GLY A 71 -15.84 -13.16 -12.81
CA GLY A 71 -15.77 -14.43 -12.11
C GLY A 71 -14.55 -14.58 -11.20
N HIS A 72 -13.81 -13.49 -10.99
CA HIS A 72 -12.62 -13.51 -10.15
C HIS A 72 -12.68 -12.41 -9.10
N LEU A 73 -11.92 -12.60 -8.04
CA LEU A 73 -11.69 -11.60 -7.01
C LEU A 73 -10.19 -11.40 -6.85
N GLY A 74 -9.80 -10.19 -6.47
CA GLY A 74 -8.44 -9.89 -6.11
C GLY A 74 -8.32 -9.57 -4.62
N MET A 75 -7.21 -9.93 -4.02
CA MET A 75 -6.92 -9.63 -2.62
C MET A 75 -5.46 -9.27 -2.46
N LEU A 76 -5.18 -8.19 -1.74
CA LEU A 76 -3.82 -7.81 -1.40
C LEU A 76 -3.37 -8.57 -0.16
N ILE A 77 -2.21 -9.19 -0.25
CA ILE A 77 -1.59 -9.90 0.86
C ILE A 77 -0.18 -9.35 1.05
N VAL A 78 0.13 -8.90 2.25
CA VAL A 78 1.47 -8.38 2.56
C VAL A 78 2.50 -9.49 2.40
N ASN A 79 3.68 -9.15 1.89
CA ASN A 79 4.74 -10.15 1.80
C ASN A 79 5.38 -10.42 3.17
N ASP A 80 6.02 -11.57 3.29
CA ASP A 80 6.56 -12.03 4.58
C ASP A 80 7.65 -11.13 5.11
N GLU A 81 8.51 -10.62 4.26
CA GLU A 81 9.60 -9.74 4.68
C GLU A 81 9.09 -8.45 5.28
N PHE A 82 8.07 -7.89 4.67
CA PHE A 82 7.48 -6.65 5.14
C PHE A 82 6.72 -6.86 6.44
N LEU A 83 6.02 -7.98 6.53
CA LEU A 83 5.34 -8.38 7.77
C LEU A 83 6.33 -8.59 8.91
N ALA A 84 7.46 -9.25 8.63
CA ALA A 84 8.51 -9.47 9.62
C ALA A 84 9.15 -8.16 10.10
N ALA A 85 9.12 -7.12 9.28
CA ALA A 85 9.61 -5.81 9.67
C ALA A 85 8.62 -5.02 10.53
N GLY A 86 7.49 -5.60 10.87
CA GLY A 86 6.47 -4.93 11.69
C GLY A 86 5.48 -4.10 10.91
N CYS A 87 5.31 -4.41 9.63
CA CYS A 87 4.42 -3.68 8.75
C CYS A 87 3.35 -4.58 8.17
N SER A 88 2.24 -4.00 7.78
CA SER A 88 1.18 -4.74 7.11
C SER A 88 0.49 -3.85 6.09
N VAL A 89 -0.22 -4.48 5.18
CA VAL A 89 -1.08 -3.81 4.21
C VAL A 89 -2.51 -4.16 4.58
N SER A 90 -3.37 -3.16 4.65
CA SER A 90 -4.78 -3.41 4.96
C SER A 90 -5.39 -4.30 3.89
N THR A 91 -6.11 -5.32 4.34
CA THR A 91 -6.79 -6.23 3.45
C THR A 91 -7.82 -5.49 2.61
N GLN A 92 -7.77 -5.70 1.31
CA GLN A 92 -8.64 -5.03 0.39
C GLN A 92 -9.06 -6.02 -0.68
N ILE A 93 -10.35 -6.07 -0.96
CA ILE A 93 -10.89 -6.95 -1.98
C ILE A 93 -11.18 -6.13 -3.23
N LEU A 94 -10.62 -6.57 -4.34
CA LEU A 94 -10.87 -5.97 -5.64
C LEU A 94 -11.91 -6.84 -6.36
N GLU A 95 -13.04 -6.22 -6.68
CA GLU A 95 -14.18 -6.95 -7.26
C GLU A 95 -14.01 -7.22 -8.74
N PRO A 96 -14.78 -8.17 -9.30
CA PRO A 96 -14.75 -8.44 -10.73
C PRO A 96 -14.99 -7.16 -11.54
N GLY A 97 -14.21 -7.00 -12.59
CA GLY A 97 -14.29 -5.81 -13.45
C GLY A 97 -13.48 -4.62 -12.97
N TYR A 98 -12.84 -4.72 -11.82
CA TYR A 98 -11.98 -3.63 -11.35
C TYR A 98 -10.83 -3.40 -12.32
N LYS A 99 -10.63 -2.13 -12.68
CA LYS A 99 -9.51 -1.71 -13.53
C LYS A 99 -8.91 -0.43 -12.94
N GLY A 100 -7.64 -0.43 -12.68
CA GLY A 100 -6.96 0.74 -12.16
C GLY A 100 -5.66 0.39 -11.47
N LEU A 101 -4.93 1.43 -11.10
CA LEU A 101 -3.72 1.29 -10.30
C LEU A 101 -4.11 0.84 -8.89
N ILE A 102 -3.24 0.05 -8.28
CA ILE A 102 -3.46 -0.41 -6.92
C ILE A 102 -3.03 0.69 -5.95
N VAL A 103 -3.96 1.06 -5.08
CA VAL A 103 -3.73 2.01 -4.00
C VAL A 103 -4.23 1.35 -2.72
N GLY A 104 -3.46 1.45 -1.66
CA GLY A 104 -3.87 0.82 -0.41
C GLY A 104 -3.27 1.50 0.80
N GLN A 105 -3.59 0.96 1.96
CA GLN A 105 -3.07 1.45 3.23
C GLN A 105 -1.94 0.58 3.72
N LEU A 106 -0.92 1.24 4.19
CA LEU A 106 0.28 0.64 4.73
C LEU A 106 0.32 0.96 6.22
N ASN A 107 0.44 -0.06 7.04
CA ASN A 107 0.42 0.10 8.49
C ASN A 107 1.78 -0.24 9.07
N VAL A 108 2.33 0.64 9.89
CA VAL A 108 3.59 0.43 10.59
C VAL A 108 3.29 0.26 12.07
N SER A 109 3.47 -0.95 12.58
CA SER A 109 3.16 -1.27 13.98
C SER A 109 4.42 -1.55 14.80
N GLY A 110 5.50 -1.93 14.15
CA GLY A 110 6.72 -2.39 14.82
C GLY A 110 7.73 -1.30 15.12
N GLY A 111 7.37 -0.03 14.94
CA GLY A 111 8.28 1.07 15.16
C GLY A 111 8.70 1.72 13.85
N GLU A 112 9.93 2.15 13.79
CA GLU A 112 10.48 2.89 12.66
C GLU A 112 10.88 1.96 11.52
N VAL A 113 10.55 2.33 10.29
CA VAL A 113 10.86 1.52 9.11
C VAL A 113 11.33 2.40 7.96
N PHE A 114 12.30 1.93 7.19
CA PHE A 114 12.79 2.60 5.98
C PHE A 114 12.36 1.78 4.77
N VAL A 115 11.72 2.43 3.82
CA VAL A 115 11.20 1.75 2.63
C VAL A 115 11.77 2.41 1.38
N GLN A 116 12.39 1.59 0.53
CA GLN A 116 12.88 2.07 -0.76
C GLN A 116 11.72 2.23 -1.73
N PRO A 117 11.60 3.38 -2.42
CA PRO A 117 10.56 3.55 -3.41
C PRO A 117 10.63 2.47 -4.48
N GLY A 118 9.48 1.92 -4.83
CA GLY A 118 9.40 0.90 -5.86
C GLY A 118 9.58 -0.53 -5.40
N MET A 119 9.96 -0.76 -4.15
CA MET A 119 10.12 -2.13 -3.66
C MET A 119 8.76 -2.84 -3.55
N ASP A 120 8.78 -4.15 -3.75
CA ASP A 120 7.57 -4.95 -3.59
C ASP A 120 7.23 -5.10 -2.11
N ILE A 121 5.98 -4.85 -1.77
CA ILE A 121 5.51 -4.91 -0.38
C ILE A 121 4.41 -5.94 -0.18
N ALA A 122 3.77 -6.36 -1.26
CA ALA A 122 2.60 -7.23 -1.17
C ALA A 122 2.47 -8.04 -2.46
N GLU A 123 1.49 -8.92 -2.48
CA GLU A 123 1.06 -9.59 -3.69
C GLU A 123 -0.44 -9.37 -3.89
N LEU A 124 -0.82 -9.17 -5.12
CA LEU A 124 -2.21 -9.23 -5.52
C LEU A 124 -2.51 -10.66 -5.92
N VAL A 125 -3.31 -11.33 -5.14
CA VAL A 125 -3.75 -12.69 -5.45
C VAL A 125 -5.10 -12.60 -6.13
N VAL A 126 -5.19 -13.15 -7.33
CA VAL A 126 -6.44 -13.18 -8.10
C VAL A 126 -6.89 -14.62 -8.19
N PHE A 127 -8.12 -14.88 -7.78
CA PHE A 127 -8.64 -16.24 -7.73
C PHE A 127 -10.07 -16.28 -8.25
N LYS A 128 -10.41 -17.43 -8.82
CA LYS A 128 -11.72 -17.66 -9.39
C LYS A 128 -12.75 -17.86 -8.28
N VAL A 129 -13.90 -17.21 -8.41
CA VAL A 129 -15.02 -17.37 -7.49
C VAL A 129 -16.25 -17.83 -8.28
N GLY A 130 -17.10 -18.56 -7.59
CA GLY A 130 -18.29 -19.09 -8.21
C GLY A 130 -18.00 -20.34 -9.05
N LYS A 131 -18.87 -20.58 -9.98
CA LYS A 131 -18.81 -21.82 -10.80
C LYS A 131 -18.05 -21.59 -12.10
#